data_5cbb1987580169d500defd36dd8de3bd
#
_entry.id   5cbb1987580169d500defd36dd8de3bd
#
_cell.length_a   1.000
_cell.length_b   1.000
_cell.length_c   1.000
_cell.angle_alpha   90.00
_cell.angle_beta   90.00
_cell.angle_gamma   90.00
#
_symmetry.space_group_name_H-M   'P 1'
#
loop_
_entity.id
_entity.type
_entity.pdbx_description
1 polymer ?
#
loop_
_entity_poly.entity_id
_entity_poly.type
_entity_poly.pdbx_seq_one_letter_code
_entity_poly.pdbx_strand_id
1 'polypeptide(L)'
;MFRLLFLIALLQFHQPVFSTEDTVSQAVARYLTRIHKYMEDEDWINAKRELEVTARRYFKNEDSYERALINQLYGQFYALQRDYKNAIPWFEKAIAKGRLPFAADLQVSYSLAQCYFQTGRYKDVIATLENYRDKASKRGQNMAPIQLMLLGIAYYQEQDTLNAYLNIAEANATATKLNEEWLQYEFALAVKLEKYDDAVRVGQFLIFVNPEKKSYWKQLSGVYYGSESEELSLAGLELAYENEVLD
;
A
#
# COMPACT_ATOMS: atom_id res chain seq x y z
N MET A 1 5.75 -9.81 -18.22
CA MET A 1 6.29 -10.19 -16.88
C MET A 1 6.74 -8.89 -16.21
N PHE A 2 5.79 -8.17 -15.58
CA PHE A 2 6.03 -6.87 -14.97
C PHE A 2 6.77 -7.08 -13.65
N ARG A 3 8.03 -6.65 -13.59
CA ARG A 3 8.75 -6.53 -12.33
C ARG A 3 8.17 -5.31 -11.59
N LEU A 4 7.25 -5.57 -10.66
CA LEU A 4 6.85 -4.61 -9.65
C LEU A 4 8.08 -4.25 -8.79
N LEU A 5 8.80 -3.22 -9.17
CA LEU A 5 9.67 -2.48 -8.28
C LEU A 5 8.77 -1.66 -7.35
N PHE A 6 8.10 -2.33 -6.40
CA PHE A 6 7.61 -1.63 -5.22
C PHE A 6 8.84 -1.08 -4.50
N LEU A 7 9.14 0.19 -4.78
CA LEU A 7 9.85 1.02 -3.83
C LEU A 7 9.07 0.87 -2.53
N ILE A 8 9.62 0.07 -1.62
CA ILE A 8 9.21 0.08 -0.22
C ILE A 8 9.33 1.54 0.18
N ALA A 9 8.18 2.25 0.17
CA ALA A 9 8.12 3.53 0.86
C ALA A 9 8.63 3.21 2.25
N LEU A 10 9.83 3.70 2.53
CA LEU A 10 10.47 3.60 3.83
C LEU A 10 9.37 3.73 4.85
N LEU A 11 9.24 2.71 5.70
CA LEU A 11 8.38 2.76 6.87
C LEU A 11 8.72 4.07 7.56
N GLN A 12 7.96 5.13 7.26
CA GLN A 12 8.12 6.39 7.97
C GLN A 12 7.64 6.10 9.38
N PHE A 13 8.60 5.79 10.24
CA PHE A 13 8.38 5.69 11.67
C PHE A 13 7.97 7.08 12.18
N HIS A 14 6.70 7.38 12.06
CA HIS A 14 6.14 8.45 12.87
C HIS A 14 6.29 8.02 14.32
N GLN A 15 6.92 8.85 15.10
CA GLN A 15 7.00 8.66 16.54
C GLN A 15 5.60 8.35 17.07
N PRO A 16 5.43 7.35 17.95
CA PRO A 16 4.12 7.00 18.46
C PRO A 16 3.47 8.23 19.06
N VAL A 17 2.33 8.64 18.49
CA VAL A 17 1.48 9.67 19.10
C VAL A 17 0.83 9.00 20.31
N PHE A 18 1.41 9.21 21.48
CA PHE A 18 0.84 8.76 22.74
C PHE A 18 -0.44 9.52 23.01
N SER A 19 -1.59 8.83 23.01
CA SER A 19 -2.80 9.39 23.57
C SER A 19 -2.69 9.42 25.10
N THR A 20 -3.34 10.37 25.75
CA THR A 20 -3.23 10.64 27.19
C THR A 20 -3.81 9.53 28.09
N GLU A 21 -4.41 8.50 27.53
CA GLU A 21 -5.07 7.40 28.30
C GLU A 21 -4.20 6.14 28.42
N ASP A 22 -3.20 5.92 27.53
CA ASP A 22 -2.35 4.74 27.55
C ASP A 22 -0.86 5.17 27.60
N THR A 23 -0.41 5.64 28.76
CA THR A 23 0.99 6.02 28.93
C THR A 23 1.83 4.84 29.42
N VAL A 24 2.81 4.44 28.63
CA VAL A 24 3.86 3.55 29.12
C VAL A 24 4.69 4.28 30.19
N SER A 25 5.15 3.54 31.21
CA SER A 25 6.02 4.12 32.22
C SER A 25 7.28 4.74 31.58
N GLN A 26 7.84 5.78 32.22
CA GLN A 26 9.06 6.42 31.74
C GLN A 26 10.23 5.44 31.53
N ALA A 27 10.28 4.39 32.38
CA ALA A 27 11.27 3.33 32.23
C ALA A 27 11.07 2.56 30.93
N VAL A 28 9.82 2.16 30.60
CA VAL A 28 9.49 1.46 29.34
C VAL A 28 9.77 2.35 28.15
N ALA A 29 9.39 3.62 28.19
CA ALA A 29 9.66 4.57 27.09
C ALA A 29 11.14 4.63 26.72
N ARG A 30 12.06 4.63 27.70
CA ARG A 30 13.51 4.61 27.44
C ARG A 30 13.98 3.35 26.73
N TYR A 31 13.40 2.19 27.05
CA TYR A 31 13.72 0.93 26.35
C TYR A 31 13.21 0.96 24.92
N LEU A 32 11.99 1.44 24.70
CA LEU A 32 11.41 1.56 23.36
C LEU A 32 12.26 2.47 22.46
N THR A 33 12.66 3.66 22.97
CA THR A 33 13.54 4.57 22.24
C THR A 33 14.86 3.91 21.86
N ARG A 34 15.45 3.13 22.77
CA ARG A 34 16.72 2.44 22.54
C ARG A 34 16.58 1.33 21.49
N ILE A 35 15.48 0.57 21.55
CA ILE A 35 15.17 -0.45 20.56
C ILE A 35 15.04 0.18 19.15
N HIS A 36 14.28 1.28 19.05
CA HIS A 36 14.15 2.02 17.78
C HIS A 36 15.50 2.47 17.24
N LYS A 37 16.34 3.06 18.11
CA LYS A 37 17.67 3.50 17.71
C LYS A 37 18.53 2.35 17.18
N TYR A 38 18.56 1.19 17.85
CA TYR A 38 19.28 0.03 17.35
C TYR A 38 18.75 -0.46 16.00
N MET A 39 17.42 -0.40 15.77
CA MET A 39 16.85 -0.75 14.48
C MET A 39 17.19 0.26 13.38
N GLU A 40 17.23 1.56 13.69
CA GLU A 40 17.65 2.64 12.78
C GLU A 40 19.13 2.52 12.41
N ASP A 41 19.97 2.17 13.40
CA ASP A 41 21.41 1.94 13.22
C ASP A 41 21.73 0.56 12.60
N GLU A 42 20.71 -0.24 12.25
CA GLU A 42 20.80 -1.63 11.76
C GLU A 42 21.58 -2.57 12.71
N ASP A 43 21.66 -2.22 13.99
CA ASP A 43 22.27 -3.07 15.02
C ASP A 43 21.27 -4.14 15.49
N TRP A 44 21.03 -5.10 14.63
CA TRP A 44 20.03 -6.16 14.85
C TRP A 44 20.31 -7.03 16.07
N ILE A 45 21.56 -7.19 16.45
CA ILE A 45 21.97 -7.99 17.63
C ILE A 45 21.51 -7.29 18.91
N ASN A 46 21.82 -6.01 19.04
CA ASN A 46 21.45 -5.24 20.22
C ASN A 46 19.94 -4.94 20.23
N ALA A 47 19.31 -4.68 19.07
CA ALA A 47 17.87 -4.54 18.95
C ALA A 47 17.13 -5.77 19.47
N LYS A 48 17.51 -6.97 19.03
CA LYS A 48 16.91 -8.22 19.47
C LYS A 48 17.08 -8.46 20.96
N ARG A 49 18.30 -8.29 21.46
CA ARG A 49 18.60 -8.46 22.89
C ARG A 49 17.74 -7.52 23.76
N GLU A 50 17.62 -6.26 23.36
CA GLU A 50 16.86 -5.26 24.10
C GLU A 50 15.35 -5.56 24.04
N LEU A 51 14.83 -5.98 22.88
CA LEU A 51 13.44 -6.47 22.73
C LEU A 51 13.13 -7.61 23.70
N GLU A 52 14.00 -8.64 23.75
CA GLU A 52 13.82 -9.81 24.62
C GLU A 52 13.89 -9.44 26.10
N VAL A 53 14.83 -8.58 26.50
CA VAL A 53 14.97 -8.12 27.88
C VAL A 53 13.73 -7.33 28.29
N THR A 54 13.30 -6.40 27.44
CA THR A 54 12.13 -5.55 27.69
C THR A 54 10.85 -6.37 27.77
N ALA A 55 10.65 -7.32 26.86
CA ALA A 55 9.49 -8.20 26.85
C ALA A 55 9.39 -9.01 28.14
N ARG A 56 10.49 -9.62 28.59
CA ARG A 56 10.51 -10.43 29.83
C ARG A 56 10.27 -9.59 31.08
N ARG A 57 10.77 -8.38 31.11
CA ARG A 57 10.75 -7.55 32.32
C ARG A 57 9.44 -6.82 32.54
N TYR A 58 8.84 -6.28 31.48
CA TYR A 58 7.74 -5.32 31.61
C TYR A 58 6.40 -5.80 31.03
N PHE A 59 6.38 -6.79 30.15
CA PHE A 59 5.18 -7.16 29.40
C PHE A 59 4.66 -8.56 29.73
N LYS A 60 4.33 -8.77 31.02
CA LYS A 60 3.84 -10.06 31.51
C LYS A 60 2.36 -10.28 31.25
N ASN A 61 1.57 -9.20 31.17
CA ASN A 61 0.14 -9.29 30.87
C ASN A 61 -0.07 -9.35 29.36
N GLU A 62 -0.52 -10.49 28.87
CA GLU A 62 -0.74 -10.74 27.44
C GLU A 62 -1.86 -9.89 26.83
N ASP A 63 -2.76 -9.35 27.66
CA ASP A 63 -3.91 -8.55 27.25
C ASP A 63 -3.74 -7.06 27.58
N SER A 64 -2.51 -6.56 27.52
CA SER A 64 -2.19 -5.16 27.80
C SER A 64 -1.76 -4.41 26.56
N TYR A 65 -1.86 -3.08 26.61
CA TYR A 65 -1.34 -2.17 25.60
C TYR A 65 0.16 -2.39 25.38
N GLU A 66 0.91 -2.51 26.45
CA GLU A 66 2.36 -2.72 26.40
C GLU A 66 2.71 -4.03 25.66
N ARG A 67 1.88 -5.07 25.86
CA ARG A 67 2.08 -6.33 25.13
C ARG A 67 1.82 -6.17 23.63
N ALA A 68 0.78 -5.44 23.26
CA ALA A 68 0.51 -5.12 21.86
C ALA A 68 1.66 -4.32 21.24
N LEU A 69 2.21 -3.34 21.97
CA LEU A 69 3.33 -2.51 21.54
C LEU A 69 4.62 -3.32 21.32
N ILE A 70 4.95 -4.25 22.24
CA ILE A 70 6.15 -5.10 22.04
C ILE A 70 5.97 -6.07 20.87
N ASN A 71 4.76 -6.58 20.66
CA ASN A 71 4.46 -7.41 19.50
C ASN A 71 4.62 -6.60 18.19
N GLN A 72 4.17 -5.34 18.16
CA GLN A 72 4.42 -4.43 17.05
C GLN A 72 5.91 -4.28 16.77
N LEU A 73 6.72 -4.05 17.80
CA LEU A 73 8.18 -3.88 17.67
C LEU A 73 8.87 -5.15 17.15
N TYR A 74 8.46 -6.34 17.59
CA TYR A 74 8.97 -7.59 17.02
C TYR A 74 8.59 -7.73 15.55
N GLY A 75 7.34 -7.38 15.18
CA GLY A 75 6.94 -7.35 13.78
C GLY A 75 7.80 -6.41 12.94
N GLN A 76 8.04 -5.19 13.42
CA GLN A 76 8.91 -4.21 12.78
C GLN A 76 10.36 -4.70 12.67
N PHE A 77 10.90 -5.29 13.73
CA PHE A 77 12.26 -5.87 13.75
C PHE A 77 12.46 -6.88 12.63
N TYR A 78 11.52 -7.80 12.42
CA TYR A 78 11.62 -8.78 11.35
C TYR A 78 11.32 -8.16 9.96
N ALA A 79 10.34 -7.26 9.86
CA ALA A 79 9.97 -6.64 8.59
C ALA A 79 11.11 -5.78 8.02
N LEU A 80 11.82 -5.02 8.85
CA LEU A 80 13.00 -4.23 8.44
C LEU A 80 14.12 -5.09 7.87
N GLN A 81 14.29 -6.30 8.39
CA GLN A 81 15.23 -7.29 7.85
C GLN A 81 14.67 -8.06 6.65
N ARG A 82 13.48 -7.67 6.12
CA ARG A 82 12.76 -8.37 5.04
C ARG A 82 12.37 -9.81 5.36
N ASP A 83 12.38 -10.16 6.63
CA ASP A 83 11.90 -11.46 7.11
C ASP A 83 10.38 -11.39 7.37
N TYR A 84 9.63 -11.21 6.28
CA TYR A 84 8.18 -10.98 6.34
C TYR A 84 7.43 -12.17 6.93
N LYS A 85 7.92 -13.39 6.73
CA LYS A 85 7.29 -14.61 7.29
C LYS A 85 7.30 -14.59 8.81
N ASN A 86 8.40 -14.15 9.42
CA ASN A 86 8.51 -14.03 10.87
C ASN A 86 7.88 -12.73 11.41
N ALA A 87 7.75 -11.69 10.61
CA ALA A 87 7.07 -10.46 10.99
C ALA A 87 5.54 -10.64 11.17
N ILE A 88 4.91 -11.39 10.26
CA ILE A 88 3.45 -11.60 10.21
C ILE A 88 2.86 -12.00 11.58
N PRO A 89 3.28 -13.10 12.23
CA PRO A 89 2.66 -13.54 13.48
C PRO A 89 2.80 -12.53 14.63
N TRP A 90 3.80 -11.66 14.58
CA TRP A 90 3.94 -10.61 15.57
C TRP A 90 2.99 -9.45 15.33
N PHE A 91 2.82 -9.01 14.08
CA PHE A 91 1.83 -8.00 13.75
C PHE A 91 0.40 -8.50 14.00
N GLU A 92 0.09 -9.76 13.65
CA GLU A 92 -1.20 -10.38 13.98
C GLU A 92 -1.48 -10.30 15.49
N LYS A 93 -0.50 -10.69 16.34
CA LYS A 93 -0.62 -10.59 17.79
C LYS A 93 -0.79 -9.15 18.29
N ALA A 94 -0.15 -8.18 17.64
CA ALA A 94 -0.22 -6.78 18.03
C ALA A 94 -1.65 -6.23 17.91
N ILE A 95 -2.37 -6.58 16.84
CA ILE A 95 -3.74 -6.08 16.59
C ILE A 95 -4.85 -6.96 17.15
N ALA A 96 -4.56 -8.23 17.48
CA ALA A 96 -5.56 -9.24 17.82
C ALA A 96 -6.51 -8.85 18.98
N LYS A 97 -6.03 -8.08 19.94
CA LYS A 97 -6.78 -7.72 21.16
C LYS A 97 -7.33 -6.29 21.13
N GLY A 98 -7.09 -5.53 20.06
CA GLY A 98 -7.55 -4.15 19.92
C GLY A 98 -7.03 -3.22 21.04
N ARG A 99 -5.81 -3.47 21.54
CA ARG A 99 -5.19 -2.69 22.61
C ARG A 99 -4.36 -1.52 22.11
N LEU A 100 -4.04 -1.50 20.82
CA LEU A 100 -3.32 -0.37 20.24
C LEU A 100 -4.25 0.85 20.09
N PRO A 101 -3.74 2.07 20.30
CA PRO A 101 -4.43 3.28 19.90
C PRO A 101 -4.80 3.23 18.41
N PHE A 102 -5.90 3.86 18.05
CA PHE A 102 -6.47 3.78 16.70
C PHE A 102 -5.45 4.00 15.57
N ALA A 103 -4.65 5.05 15.67
CA ALA A 103 -3.65 5.36 14.64
C ALA A 103 -2.56 4.27 14.55
N ALA A 104 -2.13 3.72 15.69
CA ALA A 104 -1.16 2.62 15.73
C ALA A 104 -1.76 1.31 15.20
N ASP A 105 -3.03 1.00 15.51
CA ASP A 105 -3.74 -0.16 14.98
C ASP A 105 -3.82 -0.10 13.45
N LEU A 106 -4.15 1.05 12.87
CA LEU A 106 -4.17 1.25 11.43
C LEU A 106 -2.77 1.10 10.81
N GLN A 107 -1.76 1.69 11.43
CA GLN A 107 -0.38 1.58 10.96
C GLN A 107 0.11 0.14 10.96
N VAL A 108 -0.13 -0.60 12.03
CA VAL A 108 0.24 -2.02 12.15
C VAL A 108 -0.53 -2.87 11.14
N SER A 109 -1.83 -2.60 10.96
CA SER A 109 -2.65 -3.29 9.95
C SER A 109 -2.10 -3.09 8.54
N TYR A 110 -1.65 -1.88 8.20
CA TYR A 110 -1.01 -1.61 6.91
C TYR A 110 0.34 -2.33 6.77
N SER A 111 1.19 -2.31 7.81
CA SER A 111 2.46 -3.05 7.80
C SER A 111 2.25 -4.56 7.65
N LEU A 112 1.22 -5.10 8.31
CA LEU A 112 0.83 -6.50 8.16
C LEU A 112 0.39 -6.82 6.73
N ALA A 113 -0.45 -5.98 6.13
CA ALA A 113 -0.87 -6.13 4.74
C ALA A 113 0.32 -6.12 3.77
N GLN A 114 1.32 -5.26 4.00
CA GLN A 114 2.56 -5.26 3.21
C GLN A 114 3.34 -6.58 3.37
N CYS A 115 3.44 -7.13 4.58
CA CYS A 115 4.09 -8.42 4.82
C CYS A 115 3.34 -9.57 4.14
N TYR A 116 2.01 -9.58 4.19
CA TYR A 116 1.18 -10.54 3.45
C TYR A 116 1.41 -10.43 1.95
N PHE A 117 1.47 -9.21 1.41
CA PHE A 117 1.73 -8.98 0.00
C PHE A 117 3.09 -9.56 -0.44
N GLN A 118 4.14 -9.28 0.32
CA GLN A 118 5.50 -9.77 0.06
C GLN A 118 5.62 -11.31 0.13
N THR A 119 4.69 -11.95 0.84
CA THR A 119 4.64 -13.41 0.97
C THR A 119 3.60 -14.07 0.05
N GLY A 120 2.94 -13.30 -0.84
CA GLY A 120 1.96 -13.80 -1.80
C GLY A 120 0.60 -14.16 -1.18
N ARG A 121 0.33 -13.73 0.05
CA ARG A 121 -0.92 -14.00 0.77
C ARG A 121 -1.98 -12.93 0.44
N TYR A 122 -2.38 -12.83 -0.83
CA TYR A 122 -3.22 -11.73 -1.32
C TYR A 122 -4.62 -11.69 -0.69
N LYS A 123 -5.22 -12.84 -0.38
CA LYS A 123 -6.50 -12.89 0.37
C LYS A 123 -6.41 -12.23 1.74
N ASP A 124 -5.27 -12.42 2.43
CA ASP A 124 -5.03 -11.81 3.73
C ASP A 124 -4.76 -10.30 3.59
N VAL A 125 -4.12 -9.85 2.50
CA VAL A 125 -4.00 -8.43 2.16
C VAL A 125 -5.37 -7.80 2.05
N ILE A 126 -6.25 -8.39 1.24
CA ILE A 126 -7.62 -7.90 1.00
C ILE A 126 -8.38 -7.81 2.33
N ALA A 127 -8.43 -8.90 3.08
CA ALA A 127 -9.15 -8.93 4.35
C ALA A 127 -8.63 -7.87 5.34
N THR A 128 -7.31 -7.70 5.42
CA THR A 128 -6.67 -6.73 6.33
C THR A 128 -6.96 -5.29 5.90
N LEU A 129 -6.85 -4.97 4.61
CA LEU A 129 -7.05 -3.61 4.12
C LEU A 129 -8.52 -3.22 4.03
N GLU A 130 -9.44 -4.15 3.79
CA GLU A 130 -10.88 -3.87 3.90
C GLU A 130 -11.29 -3.59 5.34
N ASN A 131 -10.76 -4.34 6.32
CA ASN A 131 -10.96 -4.02 7.74
C ASN A 131 -10.34 -2.66 8.12
N TYR A 132 -9.16 -2.33 7.57
CA TYR A 132 -8.55 -1.00 7.70
C TYR A 132 -9.51 0.09 7.19
N ARG A 133 -10.04 -0.07 5.95
CA ARG A 133 -10.98 0.86 5.32
C ARG A 133 -12.22 1.08 6.20
N ASP A 134 -12.83 0.01 6.68
CA ASP A 134 -14.01 0.07 7.57
C ASP A 134 -13.71 0.82 8.87
N LYS A 135 -12.59 0.53 9.52
CA LYS A 135 -12.16 1.24 10.73
C LYS A 135 -11.90 2.72 10.48
N ALA A 136 -11.20 3.05 9.38
CA ALA A 136 -10.85 4.44 9.02
C ALA A 136 -12.11 5.26 8.69
N SER A 137 -13.01 4.71 7.87
CA SER A 137 -14.23 5.38 7.44
C SER A 137 -15.18 5.72 8.60
N LYS A 138 -15.27 4.85 9.63
CA LYS A 138 -16.04 5.12 10.84
C LYS A 138 -15.56 6.35 11.63
N ARG A 139 -14.35 6.82 11.35
CA ARG A 139 -13.79 8.06 11.92
C ARG A 139 -13.60 9.18 10.89
N GLY A 140 -14.24 9.06 9.72
CA GLY A 140 -14.16 10.06 8.66
C GLY A 140 -12.79 10.15 8.00
N GLN A 141 -11.99 9.09 8.07
CA GLN A 141 -10.68 9.00 7.42
C GLN A 141 -10.76 8.14 6.18
N ASN A 142 -10.05 8.54 5.11
CA ASN A 142 -9.93 7.78 3.89
C ASN A 142 -8.59 7.02 3.85
N MET A 143 -8.55 5.98 3.03
CA MET A 143 -7.29 5.32 2.71
C MET A 143 -6.39 6.23 1.87
N ALA A 144 -5.09 6.18 2.11
CA ALA A 144 -4.12 6.85 1.25
C ALA A 144 -4.04 6.16 -0.12
N PRO A 145 -3.71 6.91 -1.21
CA PRO A 145 -3.63 6.34 -2.56
C PRO A 145 -2.75 5.09 -2.66
N ILE A 146 -1.62 5.06 -1.94
CA ILE A 146 -0.71 3.90 -1.94
C ILE A 146 -1.34 2.65 -1.29
N GLN A 147 -2.22 2.83 -0.31
CA GLN A 147 -2.94 1.74 0.35
C GLN A 147 -4.03 1.17 -0.58
N LEU A 148 -4.75 2.06 -1.28
CA LEU A 148 -5.72 1.69 -2.30
C LEU A 148 -5.05 0.94 -3.46
N MET A 149 -3.88 1.40 -3.89
CA MET A 149 -3.10 0.73 -4.92
C MET A 149 -2.67 -0.69 -4.48
N LEU A 150 -2.20 -0.86 -3.24
CA LEU A 150 -1.84 -2.17 -2.69
C LEU A 150 -3.05 -3.12 -2.67
N LEU A 151 -4.21 -2.60 -2.26
CA LEU A 151 -5.46 -3.35 -2.23
C LEU A 151 -5.93 -3.73 -3.65
N GLY A 152 -5.88 -2.79 -4.58
CA GLY A 152 -6.24 -3.03 -5.99
C GLY A 152 -5.36 -4.09 -6.63
N ILE A 153 -4.04 -4.06 -6.39
CA ILE A 153 -3.13 -5.09 -6.90
C ILE A 153 -3.41 -6.45 -6.25
N ALA A 154 -3.74 -6.49 -4.96
CA ALA A 154 -4.10 -7.75 -4.30
C ALA A 154 -5.37 -8.37 -4.92
N TYR A 155 -6.40 -7.57 -5.21
CA TYR A 155 -7.57 -8.02 -5.96
C TYR A 155 -7.21 -8.51 -7.37
N TYR A 156 -6.31 -7.81 -8.07
CA TYR A 156 -5.84 -8.24 -9.38
C TYR A 156 -5.17 -9.62 -9.34
N GLN A 157 -4.35 -9.90 -8.32
CA GLN A 157 -3.70 -11.19 -8.13
C GLN A 157 -4.71 -12.32 -7.82
N GLU A 158 -5.80 -12.00 -7.16
CA GLU A 158 -6.92 -12.93 -6.90
C GLU A 158 -7.94 -12.99 -8.07
N GLN A 159 -7.61 -12.38 -9.22
CA GLN A 159 -8.43 -12.36 -10.45
C GLN A 159 -9.77 -11.61 -10.29
N ASP A 160 -9.97 -10.84 -9.27
CA ASP A 160 -11.10 -9.95 -9.09
C ASP A 160 -10.84 -8.62 -9.83
N THR A 161 -11.07 -8.66 -11.14
CA THR A 161 -10.79 -7.54 -12.05
C THR A 161 -11.58 -6.27 -11.69
N LEU A 162 -12.84 -6.43 -11.26
CA LEU A 162 -13.69 -5.28 -10.95
C LEU A 162 -13.21 -4.54 -9.69
N ASN A 163 -12.98 -5.23 -8.60
CA ASN A 163 -12.49 -4.62 -7.38
C ASN A 163 -11.05 -4.11 -7.55
N ALA A 164 -10.22 -4.76 -8.35
CA ALA A 164 -8.90 -4.23 -8.73
C ALA A 164 -9.03 -2.87 -9.41
N TYR A 165 -9.89 -2.77 -10.44
CA TYR A 165 -10.16 -1.53 -11.16
C TYR A 165 -10.65 -0.41 -10.22
N LEU A 166 -11.68 -0.69 -9.42
CA LEU A 166 -12.27 0.32 -8.53
C LEU A 166 -11.25 0.91 -7.55
N ASN A 167 -10.43 0.07 -6.94
CA ASN A 167 -9.42 0.54 -5.98
C ASN A 167 -8.28 1.31 -6.67
N ILE A 168 -7.83 0.88 -7.85
CA ILE A 168 -6.76 1.56 -8.59
C ILE A 168 -7.25 2.89 -9.17
N ALA A 169 -8.49 2.95 -9.67
CA ALA A 169 -9.10 4.20 -10.12
C ALA A 169 -9.26 5.21 -8.97
N GLU A 170 -9.71 4.76 -7.79
CA GLU A 170 -9.76 5.60 -6.59
C GLU A 170 -8.37 6.08 -6.16
N ALA A 171 -7.34 5.22 -6.24
CA ALA A 171 -5.95 5.59 -5.95
C ALA A 171 -5.46 6.71 -6.87
N ASN A 172 -5.68 6.58 -8.19
CA ASN A 172 -5.31 7.61 -9.16
C ASN A 172 -6.10 8.91 -8.97
N ALA A 173 -7.40 8.81 -8.69
CA ALA A 173 -8.26 9.98 -8.49
C ALA A 173 -7.90 10.79 -7.22
N THR A 174 -7.35 10.16 -6.20
CA THR A 174 -6.99 10.78 -4.92
C THR A 174 -5.50 11.10 -4.80
N ALA A 175 -4.68 10.65 -5.74
CA ALA A 175 -3.25 10.94 -5.77
C ALA A 175 -2.98 12.43 -6.07
N THR A 176 -2.02 13.02 -5.36
CA THR A 176 -1.62 14.42 -5.56
C THR A 176 -0.82 14.65 -6.84
N LYS A 177 -0.27 13.57 -7.41
CA LYS A 177 0.49 13.59 -8.67
C LYS A 177 0.13 12.36 -9.50
N LEU A 178 0.03 12.56 -10.80
CA LEU A 178 -0.15 11.45 -11.75
C LEU A 178 1.05 10.50 -11.68
N ASN A 179 0.77 9.21 -11.63
CA ASN A 179 1.77 8.16 -11.67
C ASN A 179 1.54 7.31 -12.92
N GLU A 180 2.50 7.32 -13.84
CA GLU A 180 2.39 6.65 -15.14
C GLU A 180 2.10 5.15 -14.99
N GLU A 181 2.77 4.46 -14.05
CA GLU A 181 2.57 3.03 -13.81
C GLU A 181 1.15 2.74 -13.29
N TRP A 182 0.64 3.54 -12.37
CA TRP A 182 -0.72 3.39 -11.83
C TRP A 182 -1.79 3.66 -12.88
N LEU A 183 -1.57 4.67 -13.74
CA LEU A 183 -2.45 4.94 -14.88
C LEU A 183 -2.43 3.78 -15.88
N GLN A 184 -1.30 3.14 -16.13
CA GLN A 184 -1.23 1.94 -16.99
C GLN A 184 -2.06 0.78 -16.42
N TYR A 185 -2.04 0.55 -15.11
CA TYR A 185 -2.89 -0.46 -14.48
C TYR A 185 -4.37 -0.12 -14.65
N GLU A 186 -4.78 1.11 -14.34
CA GLU A 186 -6.17 1.56 -14.51
C GLU A 186 -6.63 1.39 -15.95
N PHE A 187 -5.82 1.86 -16.91
CA PHE A 187 -6.11 1.74 -18.34
C PHE A 187 -6.34 0.28 -18.76
N ALA A 188 -5.40 -0.60 -18.42
CA ALA A 188 -5.50 -2.01 -18.79
C ALA A 188 -6.73 -2.70 -18.20
N LEU A 189 -7.09 -2.36 -16.95
CA LEU A 189 -8.27 -2.90 -16.30
C LEU A 189 -9.56 -2.32 -16.86
N ALA A 190 -9.58 -1.02 -17.18
CA ALA A 190 -10.74 -0.38 -17.83
C ALA A 190 -11.02 -1.00 -19.19
N VAL A 191 -9.99 -1.21 -20.02
CA VAL A 191 -10.13 -1.90 -21.31
C VAL A 191 -10.64 -3.34 -21.12
N LYS A 192 -10.08 -4.07 -20.15
CA LYS A 192 -10.49 -5.45 -19.87
C LYS A 192 -11.95 -5.56 -19.41
N LEU A 193 -12.48 -4.51 -18.77
CA LEU A 193 -13.85 -4.41 -18.29
C LEU A 193 -14.78 -3.72 -19.31
N GLU A 194 -14.30 -3.42 -20.51
CA GLU A 194 -15.04 -2.71 -21.56
C GLU A 194 -15.58 -1.34 -21.12
N LYS A 195 -14.91 -0.71 -20.13
CA LYS A 195 -15.20 0.64 -19.64
C LYS A 195 -14.52 1.68 -20.54
N TYR A 196 -15.01 1.80 -21.78
CA TYR A 196 -14.32 2.58 -22.82
C TYR A 196 -14.17 4.06 -22.46
N ASP A 197 -15.18 4.69 -21.85
CA ASP A 197 -15.08 6.11 -21.42
C ASP A 197 -13.97 6.32 -20.41
N ASP A 198 -13.82 5.43 -19.43
CA ASP A 198 -12.75 5.47 -18.46
C ASP A 198 -11.40 5.20 -19.12
N ALA A 199 -11.32 4.23 -20.02
CA ALA A 199 -10.11 3.91 -20.76
C ALA A 199 -9.65 5.09 -21.63
N VAL A 200 -10.57 5.79 -22.29
CA VAL A 200 -10.27 7.03 -23.06
C VAL A 200 -9.69 8.09 -22.13
N ARG A 201 -10.37 8.40 -21.03
CA ARG A 201 -9.91 9.39 -20.04
C ARG A 201 -8.50 9.07 -19.55
N VAL A 202 -8.26 7.83 -19.15
CA VAL A 202 -6.94 7.41 -18.62
C VAL A 202 -5.87 7.38 -19.72
N GLY A 203 -6.23 6.98 -20.95
CA GLY A 203 -5.34 7.00 -22.09
C GLY A 203 -4.87 8.43 -22.43
N GLN A 204 -5.77 9.42 -22.33
CA GLN A 204 -5.41 10.83 -22.47
C GLN A 204 -4.43 11.30 -21.38
N PHE A 205 -4.61 10.87 -20.11
CA PHE A 205 -3.64 11.16 -19.05
C PHE A 205 -2.28 10.51 -19.31
N LEU A 206 -2.25 9.28 -19.83
CA LEU A 206 -0.99 8.61 -20.20
C LEU A 206 -0.22 9.37 -21.28
N ILE A 207 -0.92 9.87 -22.31
CA ILE A 207 -0.32 10.73 -23.35
C ILE A 207 0.15 12.06 -22.74
N PHE A 208 -0.64 12.66 -21.86
CA PHE A 208 -0.24 13.90 -21.20
C PHE A 208 1.04 13.73 -20.36
N VAL A 209 1.18 12.60 -19.64
CA VAL A 209 2.38 12.33 -18.82
C VAL A 209 3.61 12.01 -19.68
N ASN A 210 3.42 11.31 -20.79
CA ASN A 210 4.51 10.89 -21.67
C ASN A 210 4.06 10.92 -23.14
N PRO A 211 4.02 12.14 -23.75
CA PRO A 211 3.48 12.34 -25.09
C PRO A 211 4.29 11.67 -26.21
N GLU A 212 5.59 11.44 -25.99
CA GLU A 212 6.49 10.81 -26.97
C GLU A 212 6.34 9.28 -27.05
N LYS A 213 5.57 8.68 -26.14
CA LYS A 213 5.43 7.23 -26.07
C LYS A 213 4.43 6.70 -27.09
N LYS A 214 4.92 6.29 -28.27
CA LYS A 214 4.13 5.76 -29.41
C LYS A 214 3.04 4.77 -28.99
N SER A 215 3.30 3.90 -27.99
CA SER A 215 2.36 2.90 -27.56
C SER A 215 1.08 3.48 -26.94
N TYR A 216 1.12 4.64 -26.30
CA TYR A 216 -0.06 5.25 -25.71
C TYR A 216 -1.05 5.78 -26.74
N TRP A 217 -0.53 6.40 -27.79
CA TRP A 217 -1.34 6.85 -28.92
C TRP A 217 -2.03 5.68 -29.62
N LYS A 218 -1.29 4.60 -29.89
CA LYS A 218 -1.85 3.38 -30.48
C LYS A 218 -2.90 2.71 -29.59
N GLN A 219 -2.66 2.66 -28.29
CA GLN A 219 -3.60 2.09 -27.33
C GLN A 219 -4.88 2.92 -27.23
N LEU A 220 -4.79 4.25 -27.20
CA LEU A 220 -5.94 5.13 -27.16
C LEU A 220 -6.76 5.02 -28.47
N SER A 221 -6.09 5.02 -29.62
CA SER A 221 -6.74 4.79 -30.91
C SER A 221 -7.48 3.43 -30.92
N GLY A 222 -6.86 2.37 -30.41
CA GLY A 222 -7.51 1.06 -30.28
C GLY A 222 -8.76 1.07 -29.38
N VAL A 223 -8.77 1.88 -28.32
CA VAL A 223 -9.93 2.05 -27.45
C VAL A 223 -11.07 2.77 -28.21
N TYR A 224 -10.76 3.84 -28.95
CA TYR A 224 -11.76 4.53 -29.77
C TYR A 224 -12.36 3.59 -30.83
N TYR A 225 -11.53 2.78 -31.48
CA TYR A 225 -12.02 1.78 -32.44
C TYR A 225 -12.95 0.76 -31.78
N GLY A 226 -12.56 0.25 -30.59
CA GLY A 226 -13.37 -0.69 -29.82
C GLY A 226 -14.69 -0.12 -29.28
N SER A 227 -14.76 1.21 -29.13
CA SER A 227 -15.99 1.93 -28.73
C SER A 227 -16.83 2.40 -29.94
N GLU A 228 -16.60 1.84 -31.13
CA GLU A 228 -17.28 2.21 -32.39
C GLU A 228 -17.08 3.67 -32.83
N SER A 229 -15.97 4.30 -32.36
CA SER A 229 -15.62 5.69 -32.71
C SER A 229 -14.45 5.72 -33.69
N GLU A 230 -14.63 5.21 -34.91
CA GLU A 230 -13.60 5.09 -35.94
C GLU A 230 -12.98 6.45 -36.29
N GLU A 231 -13.77 7.51 -36.37
CA GLU A 231 -13.30 8.87 -36.67
C GLU A 231 -12.30 9.37 -35.61
N LEU A 232 -12.61 9.15 -34.31
CA LEU A 232 -11.70 9.53 -33.22
C LEU A 232 -10.46 8.63 -33.19
N SER A 233 -10.59 7.37 -33.56
CA SER A 233 -9.47 6.45 -33.70
C SER A 233 -8.46 6.97 -34.75
N LEU A 234 -8.95 7.35 -35.94
CA LEU A 234 -8.12 7.89 -37.02
C LEU A 234 -7.52 9.24 -36.65
N ALA A 235 -8.33 10.18 -36.14
CA ALA A 235 -7.87 11.50 -35.72
C ALA A 235 -6.76 11.43 -34.66
N GLY A 236 -6.82 10.47 -33.72
CA GLY A 236 -5.78 10.24 -32.72
C GLY A 236 -4.45 9.80 -33.34
N LEU A 237 -4.50 8.94 -34.37
CA LEU A 237 -3.29 8.52 -35.10
C LEU A 237 -2.72 9.64 -36.00
N GLU A 238 -3.58 10.40 -36.66
CA GLU A 238 -3.18 11.56 -37.45
C GLU A 238 -2.48 12.60 -36.57
N LEU A 239 -3.05 12.92 -35.42
CA LEU A 239 -2.44 13.86 -34.48
C LEU A 239 -1.08 13.38 -33.98
N ALA A 240 -0.93 12.08 -33.72
CA ALA A 240 0.34 11.48 -33.29
C ALA A 240 1.40 11.53 -34.45
N TYR A 241 0.97 11.36 -35.70
CA TYR A 241 1.83 11.49 -36.86
C TYR A 241 2.26 12.93 -37.08
N GLU A 242 1.33 13.92 -37.00
CA GLU A 242 1.63 15.35 -37.13
C GLU A 242 2.60 15.85 -36.04
N ASN A 243 2.56 15.26 -34.87
CA ASN A 243 3.52 15.56 -33.78
C ASN A 243 4.81 14.71 -33.85
N GLU A 244 5.09 14.06 -34.96
CA GLU A 244 6.29 13.25 -35.20
C GLU A 244 6.47 12.07 -34.18
N VAL A 245 5.39 11.66 -33.48
CA VAL A 245 5.42 10.54 -32.56
C VAL A 245 5.28 9.20 -33.27
N LEU A 246 4.51 9.16 -34.36
CA LEU A 246 4.35 7.97 -35.22
C LEU A 246 5.03 8.18 -36.57
N ASP A 247 5.60 7.12 -37.14
CA ASP A 247 6.22 7.04 -38.47
C ASP A 247 5.17 6.70 -39.50
#